data_378e3082a1533e0930d039fb4ca287b5
#
_entry.id   378e3082a1533e0930d039fb4ca287b5
#
_cell.length_a   1.000
_cell.length_b   1.000
_cell.length_c   1.000
_cell.angle_alpha   90.00
_cell.angle_beta   90.00
_cell.angle_gamma   90.00
#
_symmetry.space_group_name_H-M   'P 1'
#
loop_
_entity.id
_entity.type
_entity.pdbx_description
1 polymer ?
#
loop_
_entity_poly.entity_id
_entity_poly.type
_entity_poly.pdbx_seq_one_letter_code
_entity_poly.pdbx_strand_id
1 'polypeptide(L)'
;MTTTLTTRSGALADGFPLGTMQFGGRADAVESRRMYDAARAAGLNHFDTAVRYTQGEAEKLLGGFVRPERDKIFLATKVAYAGGCGRENIRAQFDVCRSQLRMDEVDLLYLHRWDNETELEETFSTLAELQEAGQIRHIGVSNYAAWQVMKAQAVAQSLGTRIDVIQPMYNLVKRQAEVEILPMAMDQSMAVCPYSPLGGGLLTGKYAAGGTGRLT
;
A
#
# COMPACT_ATOMS: atom_id res chain seq x y z
N MET A 1 6.40 8.18 19.18
CA MET A 1 5.00 7.70 18.94
C MET A 1 4.91 7.27 17.50
N THR A 2 4.39 6.08 17.22
CA THR A 2 4.19 5.60 15.84
C THR A 2 3.21 6.50 15.08
N THR A 3 3.41 6.68 13.77
CA THR A 3 2.49 7.45 12.93
C THR A 3 1.05 6.97 13.11
N THR A 4 0.16 7.88 13.46
CA THR A 4 -1.27 7.58 13.62
C THR A 4 -1.97 7.74 12.27
N LEU A 5 -2.43 6.63 11.71
CA LEU A 5 -3.20 6.62 10.47
C LEU A 5 -4.70 6.71 10.81
N THR A 6 -5.41 7.61 10.17
CA THR A 6 -6.84 7.81 10.39
C THR A 6 -7.61 7.89 9.08
N THR A 7 -8.85 7.44 9.09
CA THR A 7 -9.81 7.69 8.01
C THR A 7 -10.12 9.20 7.90
N ARG A 8 -10.84 9.63 6.90
CA ARG A 8 -11.27 11.04 6.75
C ARG A 8 -12.23 11.47 7.85
N SER A 9 -13.04 10.54 8.36
CA SER A 9 -13.93 10.81 9.52
C SER A 9 -13.20 10.83 10.86
N GLY A 10 -11.86 10.61 10.89
CA GLY A 10 -11.04 10.64 12.10
C GLY A 10 -10.95 9.32 12.86
N ALA A 11 -11.61 8.24 12.39
CA ALA A 11 -11.45 6.92 13.00
C ALA A 11 -10.04 6.37 12.73
N LEU A 12 -9.47 5.63 13.67
CA LEU A 12 -8.20 4.95 13.46
C LEU A 12 -8.30 3.98 12.28
N ALA A 13 -7.28 3.97 11.42
CA ALA A 13 -7.13 2.94 10.40
C ALA A 13 -6.82 1.60 11.08
N ASP A 14 -7.49 0.55 10.60
CA ASP A 14 -7.28 -0.79 11.15
C ASP A 14 -5.84 -1.25 10.95
N GLY A 15 -5.27 -1.93 11.94
CA GLY A 15 -3.94 -2.52 11.88
C GLY A 15 -3.82 -3.72 10.93
N PHE A 16 -4.94 -4.21 10.36
CA PHE A 16 -4.99 -5.33 9.42
C PHE A 16 -5.57 -4.89 8.06
N PRO A 17 -4.75 -4.29 7.18
CA PRO A 17 -5.25 -3.88 5.87
C PRO A 17 -5.65 -5.09 5.03
N LEU A 18 -6.82 -5.02 4.38
CA LEU A 18 -7.20 -6.00 3.37
C LEU A 18 -6.52 -5.66 2.04
N GLY A 19 -5.60 -6.53 1.60
CA GLY A 19 -4.97 -6.44 0.27
C GLY A 19 -5.90 -6.97 -0.82
N THR A 20 -6.08 -6.18 -1.88
CA THR A 20 -7.03 -6.47 -2.96
C THR A 20 -6.38 -7.00 -4.24
N MET A 21 -5.14 -7.50 -4.18
CA MET A 21 -4.36 -7.95 -5.35
C MET A 21 -5.09 -8.99 -6.22
N GLN A 22 -6.06 -9.70 -5.66
CA GLN A 22 -6.79 -10.75 -6.38
C GLN A 22 -8.18 -10.30 -6.87
N PHE A 23 -8.62 -9.08 -6.54
CA PHE A 23 -9.90 -8.54 -7.01
C PHE A 23 -9.90 -8.39 -8.54
N GLY A 24 -10.96 -8.86 -9.19
CA GLY A 24 -11.05 -8.90 -10.64
C GLY A 24 -10.11 -9.89 -11.33
N GLY A 25 -9.48 -10.76 -10.55
CA GLY A 25 -8.60 -11.84 -11.02
C GLY A 25 -9.10 -13.19 -10.54
N ARG A 26 -8.39 -13.81 -9.58
CA ARG A 26 -8.86 -15.08 -8.99
C ARG A 26 -10.15 -14.93 -8.20
N ALA A 27 -10.36 -13.78 -7.58
CA ALA A 27 -11.65 -13.37 -7.05
C ALA A 27 -12.35 -12.51 -8.14
N ASP A 28 -13.39 -13.03 -8.75
CA ASP A 28 -14.20 -12.26 -9.70
C ASP A 28 -14.91 -11.08 -9.00
N ALA A 29 -15.72 -10.33 -9.70
CA ALA A 29 -16.39 -9.16 -9.15
C ALA A 29 -17.35 -9.52 -7.99
N VAL A 30 -18.03 -10.67 -8.09
CA VAL A 30 -18.96 -11.13 -7.07
C VAL A 30 -18.23 -11.55 -5.81
N GLU A 31 -17.18 -12.35 -5.95
CA GLU A 31 -16.36 -12.79 -4.82
C GLU A 31 -15.58 -11.62 -4.20
N SER A 32 -15.04 -10.71 -5.02
CA SER A 32 -14.40 -9.49 -4.53
C SER A 32 -15.35 -8.65 -3.68
N ARG A 33 -16.61 -8.53 -4.08
CA ARG A 33 -17.64 -7.85 -3.32
C ARG A 33 -17.93 -8.57 -1.99
N ARG A 34 -18.04 -9.89 -2.00
CA ARG A 34 -18.24 -10.69 -0.77
C ARG A 34 -17.07 -10.52 0.20
N MET A 35 -15.83 -10.52 -0.30
CA MET A 35 -14.64 -10.29 0.53
C MET A 35 -14.64 -8.89 1.14
N TYR A 36 -15.00 -7.87 0.37
CA TYR A 36 -15.14 -6.50 0.87
C TYR A 36 -16.20 -6.43 1.98
N ASP A 37 -17.39 -6.93 1.73
CA ASP A 37 -18.50 -6.89 2.68
C ASP A 37 -18.18 -7.66 3.98
N ALA A 38 -17.53 -8.82 3.88
CA ALA A 38 -17.09 -9.59 5.04
C ALA A 38 -16.04 -8.81 5.87
N ALA A 39 -15.08 -8.15 5.21
CA ALA A 39 -14.11 -7.30 5.89
C ALA A 39 -14.79 -6.13 6.61
N ARG A 40 -15.73 -5.46 5.95
CA ARG A 40 -16.50 -4.36 6.55
C ARG A 40 -17.36 -4.84 7.73
N ALA A 41 -18.00 -6.01 7.61
CA ALA A 41 -18.77 -6.62 8.69
C ALA A 41 -17.89 -6.98 9.91
N ALA A 42 -16.63 -7.32 9.68
CA ALA A 42 -15.63 -7.56 10.72
C ALA A 42 -15.02 -6.25 11.31
N GLY A 43 -15.45 -5.08 10.83
CA GLY A 43 -14.97 -3.78 11.30
C GLY A 43 -13.75 -3.25 10.58
N LEU A 44 -13.15 -3.99 9.63
CA LEU A 44 -11.98 -3.51 8.89
C LEU A 44 -12.30 -2.28 8.05
N ASN A 45 -11.45 -1.26 8.15
CA ASN A 45 -11.61 -0.01 7.43
C ASN A 45 -10.37 0.38 6.60
N HIS A 46 -9.34 -0.47 6.56
CA HIS A 46 -8.12 -0.22 5.81
C HIS A 46 -8.02 -1.16 4.61
N PHE A 47 -8.00 -0.60 3.39
CA PHE A 47 -7.94 -1.35 2.14
C PHE A 47 -6.72 -0.93 1.32
N ASP A 48 -6.01 -1.92 0.78
CA ASP A 48 -4.75 -1.75 0.06
C ASP A 48 -4.85 -2.33 -1.35
N THR A 49 -4.55 -1.51 -2.35
CA THR A 49 -4.54 -1.88 -3.77
C THR A 49 -3.26 -1.42 -4.47
N ALA A 50 -3.20 -1.47 -5.79
CA ALA A 50 -2.13 -0.87 -6.60
C ALA A 50 -2.60 -0.69 -8.05
N VAL A 51 -2.04 0.29 -8.75
CA VAL A 51 -2.39 0.68 -10.13
C VAL A 51 -2.41 -0.50 -11.11
N ARG A 52 -1.53 -1.49 -10.93
CA ARG A 52 -1.37 -2.63 -11.86
C ARG A 52 -2.02 -3.93 -11.41
N TYR A 53 -2.63 -3.98 -10.23
CA TYR A 53 -3.28 -5.20 -9.77
C TYR A 53 -4.40 -5.59 -10.73
N THR A 54 -4.33 -6.84 -11.23
CA THR A 54 -5.28 -7.37 -12.21
C THR A 54 -5.56 -6.43 -13.39
N GLN A 55 -4.49 -5.76 -13.87
CA GLN A 55 -4.55 -4.80 -14.99
C GLN A 55 -5.50 -3.60 -14.72
N GLY A 56 -5.59 -3.18 -13.45
CA GLY A 56 -6.43 -2.07 -13.00
C GLY A 56 -7.82 -2.48 -12.50
N GLU A 57 -8.25 -3.72 -12.73
CA GLU A 57 -9.57 -4.18 -12.27
C GLU A 57 -9.72 -4.15 -10.75
N ALA A 58 -8.62 -4.41 -10.01
CA ALA A 58 -8.66 -4.32 -8.55
C ALA A 58 -9.05 -2.93 -8.04
N GLU A 59 -8.46 -1.87 -8.62
CA GLU A 59 -8.82 -0.49 -8.27
C GLU A 59 -10.23 -0.12 -8.70
N LYS A 60 -10.67 -0.54 -9.89
CA LYS A 60 -12.04 -0.26 -10.39
C LYS A 60 -13.10 -0.87 -9.48
N LEU A 61 -12.92 -2.13 -9.09
CA LEU A 61 -13.85 -2.82 -8.18
C LEU A 61 -13.81 -2.18 -6.79
N LEU A 62 -12.61 -2.01 -6.22
CA LEU A 62 -12.46 -1.41 -4.90
C LEU A 62 -13.05 0.00 -4.84
N GLY A 63 -12.77 0.83 -5.83
CA GLY A 63 -13.31 2.19 -5.93
C GLY A 63 -14.83 2.21 -5.93
N GLY A 64 -15.47 1.29 -6.67
CA GLY A 64 -16.92 1.13 -6.66
C GLY A 64 -17.48 0.72 -5.29
N PHE A 65 -16.74 -0.08 -4.52
CA PHE A 65 -17.16 -0.54 -3.19
C PHE A 65 -16.97 0.54 -2.11
N VAL A 66 -15.84 1.23 -2.15
CA VAL A 66 -15.44 2.23 -1.14
C VAL A 66 -16.21 3.55 -1.30
N ARG A 67 -16.53 3.96 -2.52
CA ARG A 67 -17.11 5.28 -2.82
C ARG A 67 -18.32 5.65 -1.96
N PRO A 68 -19.31 4.76 -1.69
CA PRO A 68 -20.47 5.09 -0.86
C PRO A 68 -20.14 5.42 0.60
N GLU A 69 -18.98 4.98 1.09
CA GLU A 69 -18.55 5.16 2.48
C GLU A 69 -17.09 5.66 2.60
N ARG A 70 -16.61 6.42 1.59
CA ARG A 70 -15.21 6.87 1.46
C ARG A 70 -14.62 7.44 2.74
N ASP A 71 -15.38 8.25 3.47
CA ASP A 71 -14.91 8.92 4.69
C ASP A 71 -14.62 7.95 5.85
N LYS A 72 -15.20 6.74 5.80
CA LYS A 72 -15.02 5.69 6.81
C LYS A 72 -13.89 4.73 6.46
N ILE A 73 -13.29 4.88 5.28
CA ILE A 73 -12.26 3.97 4.75
C ILE A 73 -10.92 4.68 4.70
N PHE A 74 -9.88 4.00 5.16
CA PHE A 74 -8.48 4.34 4.88
C PHE A 74 -8.05 3.59 3.62
N LEU A 75 -7.84 4.33 2.54
CA LEU A 75 -7.55 3.79 1.21
C LEU A 75 -6.10 4.00 0.84
N ALA A 76 -5.41 2.90 0.54
CA ALA A 76 -4.03 2.90 0.07
C ALA A 76 -3.93 2.37 -1.36
N THR A 77 -3.10 3.01 -2.18
CA THR A 77 -2.71 2.49 -3.49
C THR A 77 -1.22 2.64 -3.74
N LYS A 78 -0.70 2.08 -4.83
CA LYS A 78 0.74 2.04 -5.14
C LYS A 78 1.01 2.37 -6.60
N VAL A 79 2.10 3.14 -6.81
CA VAL A 79 2.62 3.53 -8.13
C VAL A 79 4.09 3.12 -8.28
N ALA A 80 4.66 3.32 -9.44
CA ALA A 80 6.09 3.15 -9.71
C ALA A 80 6.62 1.72 -9.51
N TYR A 81 5.80 0.70 -9.83
CA TYR A 81 6.33 -0.67 -9.95
C TYR A 81 7.22 -0.81 -11.20
N ALA A 82 6.92 -0.10 -12.27
CA ALA A 82 7.68 -0.03 -13.51
C ALA A 82 7.78 1.44 -13.96
N GLY A 83 8.82 1.75 -14.74
CA GLY A 83 9.05 3.09 -15.28
C GLY A 83 9.78 4.05 -14.34
N GLY A 84 10.25 3.56 -13.19
CA GLY A 84 11.00 4.38 -12.22
C GLY A 84 10.12 5.26 -11.33
N CYS A 85 10.79 6.01 -10.45
CA CYS A 85 10.16 6.91 -9.48
C CYS A 85 10.26 8.40 -9.87
N GLY A 86 10.49 8.69 -11.16
CA GLY A 86 10.52 10.04 -11.68
C GLY A 86 9.14 10.71 -11.66
N ARG A 87 9.15 12.03 -11.63
CA ARG A 87 7.96 12.91 -11.55
C ARG A 87 6.85 12.53 -12.54
N GLU A 88 7.22 12.40 -13.80
CA GLU A 88 6.24 12.13 -14.87
C GLU A 88 5.54 10.78 -14.65
N ASN A 89 6.32 9.73 -14.32
CA ASN A 89 5.77 8.40 -14.12
C ASN A 89 4.89 8.30 -12.86
N ILE A 90 5.31 8.92 -11.74
CA ILE A 90 4.51 8.97 -10.51
C ILE A 90 3.17 9.64 -10.80
N ARG A 91 3.17 10.83 -11.42
CA ARG A 91 1.94 11.58 -11.71
C ARG A 91 1.05 10.83 -12.68
N ALA A 92 1.61 10.34 -13.80
CA ALA A 92 0.83 9.59 -14.80
C ALA A 92 0.18 8.33 -14.19
N GLN A 93 0.92 7.55 -13.40
CA GLN A 93 0.36 6.36 -12.75
C GLN A 93 -0.65 6.71 -11.67
N PHE A 94 -0.45 7.80 -10.93
CA PHE A 94 -1.40 8.24 -9.92
C PHE A 94 -2.69 8.76 -10.57
N ASP A 95 -2.63 9.46 -11.70
CA ASP A 95 -3.81 9.84 -12.46
C ASP A 95 -4.59 8.62 -12.96
N VAL A 96 -3.89 7.54 -13.35
CA VAL A 96 -4.54 6.26 -13.66
C VAL A 96 -5.22 5.68 -12.42
N CYS A 97 -4.56 5.68 -11.23
CA CYS A 97 -5.19 5.24 -9.97
C CYS A 97 -6.48 6.03 -9.69
N ARG A 98 -6.43 7.35 -9.78
CA ARG A 98 -7.59 8.23 -9.55
C ARG A 98 -8.75 7.91 -10.49
N SER A 99 -8.44 7.70 -11.76
CA SER A 99 -9.41 7.31 -12.79
C SER A 99 -10.03 5.94 -12.50
N GLN A 100 -9.21 4.93 -12.17
CA GLN A 100 -9.66 3.56 -11.87
C GLN A 100 -10.49 3.52 -10.58
N LEU A 101 -10.03 4.17 -9.52
CA LEU A 101 -10.74 4.28 -8.24
C LEU A 101 -11.97 5.18 -8.34
N ARG A 102 -12.04 6.08 -9.34
CA ARG A 102 -13.03 7.15 -9.48
C ARG A 102 -13.04 8.08 -8.26
N MET A 103 -11.85 8.48 -7.83
CA MET A 103 -11.60 9.33 -6.66
C MET A 103 -10.50 10.33 -6.97
N ASP A 104 -10.59 11.53 -6.41
CA ASP A 104 -9.59 12.57 -6.61
C ASP A 104 -8.39 12.44 -5.67
N GLU A 105 -8.54 11.66 -4.60
CA GLU A 105 -7.56 11.51 -3.55
C GLU A 105 -7.55 10.10 -2.94
N VAL A 106 -6.41 9.73 -2.34
CA VAL A 106 -6.26 8.54 -1.50
C VAL A 106 -5.64 8.92 -0.16
N ASP A 107 -5.78 8.07 0.86
CA ASP A 107 -5.16 8.36 2.16
C ASP A 107 -3.67 8.08 2.15
N LEU A 108 -3.23 7.05 1.43
CA LEU A 108 -1.84 6.61 1.42
C LEU A 108 -1.42 6.23 -0.02
N LEU A 109 -0.33 6.84 -0.48
CA LEU A 109 0.30 6.48 -1.74
C LEU A 109 1.66 5.83 -1.46
N TYR A 110 1.82 4.60 -1.93
CA TYR A 110 3.10 3.90 -1.86
C TYR A 110 3.91 4.05 -3.15
N LEU A 111 5.22 4.22 -3.00
CA LEU A 111 6.19 3.79 -4.01
C LEU A 111 6.30 2.26 -3.92
N HIS A 112 5.99 1.56 -5.00
CA HIS A 112 5.80 0.11 -4.98
C HIS A 112 7.11 -0.67 -4.83
N ARG A 113 8.24 -0.07 -5.25
CA ARG A 113 9.58 -0.60 -5.08
C ARG A 113 10.64 0.49 -5.19
N TRP A 114 11.83 0.18 -4.71
CA TRP A 114 13.01 1.03 -4.87
C TRP A 114 13.38 1.22 -6.35
N ASP A 115 13.83 2.43 -6.68
CA ASP A 115 14.39 2.82 -7.97
C ASP A 115 15.81 3.35 -7.76
N ASN A 116 16.78 2.83 -8.53
CA ASN A 116 18.18 3.25 -8.46
C ASN A 116 18.52 4.38 -9.43
N GLU A 117 17.63 4.67 -10.38
CA GLU A 117 17.93 5.55 -11.51
C GLU A 117 17.43 6.98 -11.29
N THR A 118 16.40 7.16 -10.46
CA THR A 118 15.82 8.47 -10.19
C THR A 118 16.39 9.07 -8.91
N GLU A 119 16.74 10.35 -8.95
CA GLU A 119 17.14 11.08 -7.75
C GLU A 119 16.00 11.17 -6.73
N LEU A 120 16.34 10.94 -5.46
CA LEU A 120 15.33 10.93 -4.39
C LEU A 120 14.66 12.29 -4.20
N GLU A 121 15.38 13.37 -4.47
CA GLU A 121 14.85 14.74 -4.42
C GLU A 121 13.69 14.92 -5.43
N GLU A 122 13.82 14.42 -6.65
CA GLU A 122 12.75 14.46 -7.65
C GLU A 122 11.55 13.62 -7.20
N THR A 123 11.81 12.41 -6.72
CA THR A 123 10.78 11.49 -6.23
C THR A 123 9.99 12.10 -5.08
N PHE A 124 10.66 12.57 -4.02
CA PHE A 124 9.99 13.03 -2.80
C PHE A 124 9.44 14.45 -2.93
N SER A 125 10.02 15.32 -3.77
CA SER A 125 9.37 16.61 -4.10
C SER A 125 8.04 16.38 -4.82
N THR A 126 7.98 15.39 -5.72
CA THR A 126 6.72 15.04 -6.39
C THR A 126 5.66 14.55 -5.41
N LEU A 127 6.03 13.71 -4.46
CA LEU A 127 5.10 13.23 -3.43
C LEU A 127 4.67 14.35 -2.46
N ALA A 128 5.59 15.25 -2.09
CA ALA A 128 5.27 16.43 -1.27
C ALA A 128 4.27 17.34 -1.97
N GLU A 129 4.42 17.59 -3.27
CA GLU A 129 3.47 18.36 -4.07
C GLU A 129 2.08 17.69 -4.13
N LEU A 130 2.01 16.36 -4.20
CA LEU A 130 0.73 15.65 -4.14
C LEU A 130 0.07 15.77 -2.76
N GLN A 131 0.86 15.80 -1.66
CA GLN A 131 0.35 16.05 -0.31
C GLN A 131 -0.14 17.49 -0.16
N GLU A 132 0.62 18.48 -0.63
CA GLU A 132 0.23 19.89 -0.58
C GLU A 132 -1.06 20.15 -1.39
N ALA A 133 -1.22 19.48 -2.53
CA ALA A 133 -2.45 19.50 -3.32
C ALA A 133 -3.64 18.75 -2.68
N GLY A 134 -3.46 18.11 -1.52
CA GLY A 134 -4.49 17.33 -0.84
C GLY A 134 -4.88 16.03 -1.55
N GLN A 135 -4.08 15.59 -2.52
CA GLN A 135 -4.38 14.39 -3.30
C GLN A 135 -3.94 13.10 -2.60
N ILE A 136 -2.96 13.20 -1.70
CA ILE A 136 -2.55 12.12 -0.79
C ILE A 136 -2.36 12.70 0.61
N ARG A 137 -2.55 11.88 1.64
CA ARG A 137 -2.35 12.30 3.04
C ARG A 137 -1.03 11.77 3.60
N HIS A 138 -0.69 10.53 3.25
CA HIS A 138 0.48 9.83 3.75
C HIS A 138 1.32 9.28 2.59
N ILE A 139 2.63 9.19 2.82
CA ILE A 139 3.58 8.57 1.90
C ILE A 139 4.03 7.24 2.49
N GLY A 140 4.02 6.20 1.65
CA GLY A 140 4.56 4.89 1.99
C GLY A 140 5.60 4.41 1.00
N VAL A 141 6.40 3.44 1.44
CA VAL A 141 7.32 2.71 0.55
C VAL A 141 7.19 1.21 0.75
N SER A 142 7.33 0.46 -0.34
CA SER A 142 7.28 -1.00 -0.32
C SER A 142 8.50 -1.59 -1.03
N ASN A 143 8.97 -2.74 -0.57
CA ASN A 143 10.13 -3.41 -1.14
C ASN A 143 11.42 -2.56 -1.09
N TYR A 144 11.63 -1.84 0.00
CA TYR A 144 12.83 -1.10 0.32
C TYR A 144 13.63 -1.83 1.40
N ALA A 145 14.95 -1.84 1.29
CA ALA A 145 15.85 -2.21 2.38
C ALA A 145 15.87 -1.10 3.45
N ALA A 146 16.23 -1.44 4.69
CA ALA A 146 16.27 -0.45 5.78
C ALA A 146 17.14 0.77 5.46
N TRP A 147 18.35 0.56 4.89
CA TRP A 147 19.21 1.67 4.48
C TRP A 147 18.61 2.56 3.38
N GLN A 148 17.81 1.96 2.46
CA GLN A 148 17.10 2.70 1.42
C GLN A 148 16.00 3.58 2.02
N VAL A 149 15.25 3.03 2.99
CA VAL A 149 14.24 3.80 3.72
C VAL A 149 14.89 4.99 4.43
N MET A 150 16.01 4.78 5.13
CA MET A 150 16.70 5.85 5.86
C MET A 150 17.25 6.93 4.92
N LYS A 151 17.84 6.53 3.79
CA LYS A 151 18.31 7.47 2.76
C LYS A 151 17.14 8.32 2.22
N ALA A 152 16.04 7.67 1.88
CA ALA A 152 14.84 8.32 1.38
C ALA A 152 14.16 9.21 2.44
N GLN A 153 14.13 8.77 3.69
CA GLN A 153 13.56 9.54 4.81
C GLN A 153 14.33 10.85 5.06
N ALA A 154 15.66 10.82 4.99
CA ALA A 154 16.47 12.02 5.16
C ALA A 154 16.14 13.07 4.07
N VAL A 155 15.97 12.64 2.82
CA VAL A 155 15.56 13.53 1.72
C VAL A 155 14.14 14.02 1.93
N ALA A 156 13.18 13.14 2.26
CA ALA A 156 11.80 13.53 2.50
C ALA A 156 11.70 14.61 3.60
N GLN A 157 12.44 14.43 4.71
CA GLN A 157 12.47 15.39 5.81
C GLN A 157 13.03 16.77 5.41
N SER A 158 14.07 16.80 4.56
CA SER A 158 14.60 18.07 4.03
C SER A 158 13.60 18.83 3.15
N LEU A 159 12.62 18.12 2.60
CA LEU A 159 11.53 18.67 1.77
C LEU A 159 10.24 18.94 2.58
N GLY A 160 10.29 18.84 3.92
CA GLY A 160 9.15 19.11 4.79
C GLY A 160 8.10 18.01 4.82
N THR A 161 8.39 16.84 4.27
CA THR A 161 7.52 15.65 4.31
C THR A 161 8.21 14.47 4.99
N ARG A 162 7.59 13.28 4.98
CA ARG A 162 8.17 12.07 5.57
C ARG A 162 7.57 10.81 4.98
N ILE A 163 8.27 9.70 5.16
CA ILE A 163 7.71 8.37 4.96
C ILE A 163 6.96 7.99 6.24
N ASP A 164 5.66 7.76 6.13
CA ASP A 164 4.79 7.40 7.26
C ASP A 164 4.65 5.89 7.43
N VAL A 165 4.69 5.14 6.31
CA VAL A 165 4.38 3.71 6.29
C VAL A 165 5.39 2.95 5.46
N ILE A 166 5.79 1.78 5.95
CA ILE A 166 6.56 0.81 5.18
C ILE A 166 5.77 -0.48 4.96
N GLN A 167 5.91 -1.06 3.76
CA GLN A 167 5.26 -2.31 3.41
C GLN A 167 6.29 -3.37 3.01
N PRO A 168 6.90 -4.10 3.97
CA PRO A 168 7.83 -5.18 3.71
C PRO A 168 7.14 -6.54 3.55
N MET A 169 7.83 -7.51 2.92
CA MET A 169 7.43 -8.91 3.06
C MET A 169 7.77 -9.40 4.46
N TYR A 170 6.77 -9.87 5.19
CA TYR A 170 6.99 -10.43 6.53
C TYR A 170 5.93 -11.50 6.86
N ASN A 171 6.38 -12.65 7.31
CA ASN A 171 5.54 -13.76 7.79
C ASN A 171 6.41 -14.77 8.56
N LEU A 172 5.79 -15.80 9.13
CA LEU A 172 6.48 -16.79 9.97
C LEU A 172 7.58 -17.58 9.25
N VAL A 173 7.59 -17.64 7.92
CA VAL A 173 8.64 -18.33 7.13
C VAL A 173 9.60 -17.35 6.44
N LYS A 174 9.32 -16.04 6.49
CA LYS A 174 10.19 -14.96 5.98
C LYS A 174 10.31 -13.86 7.02
N ARG A 175 11.31 -14.01 7.90
CA ARG A 175 11.48 -13.17 9.10
C ARG A 175 12.63 -12.16 8.99
N GLN A 176 13.23 -11.99 7.81
CA GLN A 176 14.38 -11.08 7.60
C GLN A 176 14.06 -9.62 7.99
N ALA A 177 12.79 -9.21 7.91
CA ALA A 177 12.38 -7.87 8.32
C ALA A 177 12.67 -7.58 9.80
N GLU A 178 12.76 -8.60 10.66
CA GLU A 178 13.03 -8.44 12.10
C GLU A 178 14.46 -7.96 12.38
N VAL A 179 15.40 -8.18 11.45
CA VAL A 179 16.82 -7.86 11.66
C VAL A 179 17.05 -6.34 11.62
N GLU A 180 16.49 -5.65 10.63
CA GLU A 180 16.75 -4.21 10.42
C GLU A 180 15.46 -3.41 10.17
N ILE A 181 14.54 -3.93 9.33
CA ILE A 181 13.39 -3.15 8.87
C ILE A 181 12.45 -2.81 10.03
N LEU A 182 12.09 -3.76 10.87
CA LEU A 182 11.19 -3.52 12.01
C LEU A 182 11.84 -2.65 13.09
N PRO A 183 13.10 -2.90 13.52
CA PRO A 183 13.80 -1.98 14.43
C PRO A 183 13.90 -0.56 13.89
N MET A 184 14.26 -0.38 12.63
CA MET A 184 14.31 0.91 11.96
C MET A 184 12.95 1.61 11.96
N ALA A 185 11.87 0.88 11.62
CA ALA A 185 10.53 1.45 11.60
C ALA A 185 10.08 1.93 12.99
N MET A 186 10.41 1.17 14.04
CA MET A 186 10.15 1.58 15.43
C MET A 186 10.91 2.85 15.80
N ASP A 187 12.21 2.91 15.51
CA ASP A 187 13.05 4.07 15.76
C ASP A 187 12.52 5.33 15.04
N GLN A 188 12.15 5.18 13.78
CA GLN A 188 11.64 6.28 12.95
C GLN A 188 10.14 6.57 13.15
N SER A 189 9.46 5.85 14.03
CA SER A 189 8.03 6.01 14.28
C SER A 189 7.15 5.81 13.04
N MET A 190 7.56 4.91 12.14
CA MET A 190 6.82 4.53 10.94
C MET A 190 5.82 3.40 11.24
N ALA A 191 4.65 3.45 10.61
CA ALA A 191 3.73 2.32 10.61
C ALA A 191 4.24 1.19 9.69
N VAL A 192 3.94 -0.06 10.04
CA VAL A 192 4.35 -1.23 9.27
C VAL A 192 3.12 -2.01 8.82
N CYS A 193 2.94 -2.17 7.50
CA CYS A 193 1.84 -2.92 6.88
C CYS A 193 2.40 -4.09 6.06
N PRO A 194 2.78 -5.23 6.66
CA PRO A 194 3.43 -6.32 5.94
C PRO A 194 2.54 -6.94 4.87
N TYR A 195 3.15 -7.38 3.76
CA TYR A 195 2.44 -8.17 2.77
C TYR A 195 2.79 -9.66 2.84
N SER A 196 1.93 -10.49 2.25
CA SER A 196 2.03 -11.96 2.24
C SER A 196 2.08 -12.61 3.65
N PRO A 197 1.19 -12.26 4.59
CA PRO A 197 1.23 -12.81 5.95
C PRO A 197 1.10 -14.33 6.01
N LEU A 198 0.45 -14.94 5.00
CA LEU A 198 0.27 -16.40 4.89
C LEU A 198 1.32 -17.07 3.99
N GLY A 199 2.42 -16.39 3.63
CA GLY A 199 3.51 -16.97 2.84
C GLY A 199 3.06 -17.54 1.49
N GLY A 200 2.17 -16.83 0.75
CA GLY A 200 1.61 -17.33 -0.50
C GLY A 200 0.64 -18.51 -0.34
N GLY A 201 0.16 -18.74 0.85
CA GLY A 201 -0.72 -19.86 1.22
C GLY A 201 0.02 -21.03 1.91
N LEU A 202 1.34 -20.94 2.04
CA LEU A 202 2.11 -22.00 2.72
C LEU A 202 1.62 -22.22 4.16
N LEU A 203 1.38 -21.14 4.88
CA LEU A 203 0.97 -21.19 6.29
C LEU A 203 -0.50 -21.60 6.50
N THR A 204 -1.26 -21.82 5.44
CA THR A 204 -2.63 -22.34 5.54
C THR A 204 -2.70 -23.86 5.62
N GLY A 205 -1.58 -24.57 5.41
CA GLY A 205 -1.52 -26.03 5.37
C GLY A 205 -2.04 -26.66 4.08
N LYS A 206 -2.64 -25.87 3.15
CA LYS A 206 -3.30 -26.42 1.95
C LYS A 206 -2.39 -27.24 1.03
N TYR A 207 -1.11 -26.90 0.96
CA TYR A 207 -0.16 -27.64 0.11
C TYR A 207 0.21 -29.00 0.69
N ALA A 208 0.23 -29.16 2.03
CA ALA A 208 0.43 -30.45 2.67
C ALA A 208 -0.73 -31.43 2.39
N ALA A 209 -1.94 -30.91 2.14
CA ALA A 209 -3.11 -31.67 1.77
C ALA A 209 -3.28 -31.86 0.23
N GLY A 210 -2.24 -31.59 -0.56
CA GLY A 210 -2.28 -31.71 -2.02
C GLY A 210 -3.04 -30.58 -2.74
N GLY A 211 -3.35 -29.49 -2.05
CA GLY A 211 -4.00 -28.33 -2.62
C GLY A 211 -3.09 -27.54 -3.57
N THR A 212 -3.69 -26.90 -4.56
CA THR A 212 -2.99 -26.03 -5.52
C THR A 212 -3.07 -24.55 -5.11
N GLY A 213 -2.18 -23.72 -5.63
CA GLY A 213 -2.21 -22.32 -5.34
C GLY A 213 -1.05 -21.51 -5.91
N ARG A 214 -0.63 -20.49 -5.21
CA ARG A 214 0.38 -19.53 -5.69
C ARG A 214 1.80 -20.11 -5.78
N LEU A 215 2.06 -21.21 -5.07
CA LEU A 215 3.37 -21.87 -5.01
C LEU A 215 3.45 -23.17 -5.85
N THR A 216 2.39 -23.53 -6.56
CA THR A 216 2.31 -24.69 -7.47
C THR A 216 1.96 -24.25 -8.88
#